data_86460f1d88570c7f3ff390dbe2c41521
#
_entry.id   86460f1d88570c7f3ff390dbe2c41521
#
_cell.length_a   1.000
_cell.length_b   1.000
_cell.length_c   1.000
_cell.angle_alpha   90.00
_cell.angle_beta   90.00
_cell.angle_gamma   90.00
#
_symmetry.space_group_name_H-M   'P 1'
#
loop_
_entity.id
_entity.type
_entity.pdbx_description
1 polymer ?
#
loop_
_entity_poly.entity_id
_entity_poly.type
_entity_poly.pdbx_seq_one_letter_code
_entity_poly.pdbx_strand_id
1 'polypeptide(L)'
;AAAKIAGLTELPCVVVEMSEREQLQTMLVENMQRSDLTVYEQAQGFQMMLNMGDSVAEIAEKSGFSQTTIRRRVKLLDLDRQKFQKAEARGATLNDYLELDKLDSPEDKNKALDAIGTANFNSVLKSLISEQEIQKKLAEWTEIADKFAYQIERSGEFNGTTVNMVYHAGYS
;
A
#
# COMPACT_ATOMS: atom_id res chain seq x y z
N ALA A 1 35.10 -8.46 -10.73
CA ALA A 1 35.86 -8.71 -9.49
C ALA A 1 35.80 -10.21 -9.09
N ALA A 2 34.57 -10.82 -9.01
CA ALA A 2 34.41 -12.22 -8.55
C ALA A 2 35.21 -13.25 -9.38
N ALA A 3 35.19 -13.15 -10.72
CA ALA A 3 35.93 -14.05 -11.59
C ALA A 3 37.44 -14.03 -11.34
N LYS A 4 38.02 -12.84 -11.10
CA LYS A 4 39.43 -12.72 -10.75
C LYS A 4 39.76 -13.38 -9.42
N ILE A 5 38.86 -13.27 -8.43
CA ILE A 5 39.02 -13.94 -7.12
C ILE A 5 38.91 -15.46 -7.27
N ALA A 6 38.02 -15.93 -8.15
CA ALA A 6 37.87 -17.35 -8.48
C ALA A 6 38.98 -17.91 -9.38
N GLY A 7 39.95 -17.10 -9.82
CA GLY A 7 41.06 -17.52 -10.67
C GLY A 7 40.66 -17.87 -12.11
N LEU A 8 39.49 -17.42 -12.57
CA LEU A 8 39.02 -17.68 -13.93
C LEU A 8 39.71 -16.75 -14.91
N THR A 9 40.33 -17.32 -15.95
CA THR A 9 40.99 -16.59 -17.05
C THR A 9 40.04 -16.20 -18.15
N GLU A 10 38.95 -16.93 -18.33
CA GLU A 10 37.93 -16.72 -19.35
C GLU A 10 36.54 -16.87 -18.75
N LEU A 11 35.61 -16.08 -19.23
CA LEU A 11 34.20 -16.13 -18.85
C LEU A 11 33.32 -16.08 -20.10
N PRO A 12 32.29 -16.95 -20.20
CA PRO A 12 31.29 -16.78 -21.23
C PRO A 12 30.53 -15.47 -20.99
N CYS A 13 30.48 -14.62 -21.99
CA CYS A 13 29.71 -13.36 -21.91
C CYS A 13 28.91 -13.15 -23.20
N VAL A 14 27.78 -12.49 -23.04
CA VAL A 14 26.98 -12.00 -24.16
C VAL A 14 27.18 -10.49 -24.21
N VAL A 15 27.66 -9.99 -25.35
CA VAL A 15 27.80 -8.55 -25.57
C VAL A 15 26.53 -8.05 -26.24
N VAL A 16 25.88 -7.09 -25.61
CA VAL A 16 24.64 -6.48 -26.09
C VAL A 16 24.84 -4.97 -26.17
N GLU A 17 24.44 -4.37 -27.28
CA GLU A 17 24.41 -2.92 -27.42
C GLU A 17 23.13 -2.41 -26.74
N MET A 18 23.27 -1.52 -25.76
CA MET A 18 22.17 -0.95 -24.99
C MET A 18 22.44 0.54 -24.76
N SER A 19 21.39 1.35 -24.75
CA SER A 19 21.44 2.70 -24.23
C SER A 19 21.66 2.69 -22.71
N GLU A 20 22.14 3.79 -22.14
CA GLU A 20 22.33 3.91 -20.69
C GLU A 20 21.02 3.63 -19.91
N ARG A 21 19.88 4.04 -20.45
CA ARG A 21 18.56 3.78 -19.88
C ARG A 21 18.24 2.29 -19.87
N GLU A 22 18.44 1.58 -20.98
CA GLU A 22 18.19 0.13 -21.08
C GLU A 22 19.11 -0.65 -20.17
N GLN A 23 20.37 -0.22 -20.06
CA GLN A 23 21.33 -0.82 -19.14
C GLN A 23 20.85 -0.69 -17.70
N LEU A 24 20.43 0.50 -17.28
CA LEU A 24 19.94 0.72 -15.93
C LEU A 24 18.65 -0.08 -15.64
N GLN A 25 17.72 -0.13 -16.60
CA GLN A 25 16.51 -0.94 -16.49
C GLN A 25 16.82 -2.43 -16.33
N THR A 26 17.75 -2.95 -17.14
CA THR A 26 18.17 -4.36 -17.06
C THR A 26 18.79 -4.69 -15.71
N MET A 27 19.66 -3.81 -15.20
CA MET A 27 20.24 -3.95 -13.86
C MET A 27 19.20 -3.92 -12.75
N LEU A 28 18.19 -3.05 -12.87
CA LEU A 28 17.09 -2.98 -11.89
C LEU A 28 16.24 -4.25 -11.92
N VAL A 29 15.90 -4.76 -13.11
CA VAL A 29 15.12 -6.00 -13.26
C VAL A 29 15.87 -7.20 -12.70
N GLU A 30 17.16 -7.36 -13.06
CA GLU A 30 18.01 -8.42 -12.52
C GLU A 30 18.07 -8.37 -10.99
N ASN A 31 18.29 -7.18 -10.45
CA ASN A 31 18.35 -7.00 -9.01
C ASN A 31 17.01 -7.32 -8.35
N MET A 32 15.86 -6.92 -8.93
CA MET A 32 14.53 -7.23 -8.39
C MET A 32 14.17 -8.72 -8.41
N GLN A 33 14.83 -9.53 -9.22
CA GLN A 33 14.61 -10.98 -9.28
C GLN A 33 15.41 -11.76 -8.22
N ARG A 34 16.25 -11.07 -7.46
CA ARG A 34 17.01 -11.71 -6.37
C ARG A 34 16.05 -12.14 -5.26
N SER A 35 16.32 -13.33 -4.74
CA SER A 35 15.47 -13.94 -3.69
C SER A 35 15.62 -13.31 -2.31
N ASP A 36 16.66 -12.51 -2.10
CA ASP A 36 17.00 -11.85 -0.83
C ASP A 36 16.48 -10.40 -0.72
N LEU A 37 15.83 -9.89 -1.77
CA LEU A 37 15.24 -8.55 -1.75
C LEU A 37 14.00 -8.47 -0.87
N THR A 38 13.99 -7.46 -0.04
CA THR A 38 12.80 -7.11 0.74
C THR A 38 11.69 -6.55 -0.16
N VAL A 39 10.45 -6.60 0.33
CA VAL A 39 9.29 -6.04 -0.39
C VAL A 39 9.47 -4.54 -0.63
N TYR A 40 10.11 -3.84 0.31
CA TYR A 40 10.39 -2.41 0.22
C TYR A 40 11.42 -2.09 -0.89
N GLU A 41 12.51 -2.85 -0.96
CA GLU A 41 13.53 -2.67 -2.00
C GLU A 41 12.95 -2.95 -3.40
N GLN A 42 12.09 -3.95 -3.52
CA GLN A 42 11.38 -4.21 -4.78
C GLN A 42 10.44 -3.04 -5.15
N ALA A 43 9.73 -2.48 -4.17
CA ALA A 43 8.89 -1.30 -4.37
C ALA A 43 9.71 -0.10 -4.87
N GLN A 44 10.88 0.13 -4.27
CA GLN A 44 11.80 1.18 -4.72
C GLN A 44 12.29 0.95 -6.16
N GLY A 45 12.62 -0.29 -6.52
CA GLY A 45 13.00 -0.65 -7.90
C GLY A 45 11.88 -0.34 -8.90
N PHE A 46 10.64 -0.71 -8.60
CA PHE A 46 9.49 -0.37 -9.46
C PHE A 46 9.27 1.13 -9.56
N GLN A 47 9.38 1.86 -8.45
CA GLN A 47 9.24 3.33 -8.47
C GLN A 47 10.33 3.98 -9.33
N MET A 48 11.56 3.49 -9.28
CA MET A 48 12.63 4.00 -10.14
C MET A 48 12.32 3.78 -11.62
N MET A 49 11.78 2.62 -12.02
CA MET A 49 11.37 2.37 -13.41
C MET A 49 10.23 3.27 -13.85
N LEU A 50 9.23 3.49 -12.98
CA LEU A 50 8.15 4.46 -13.23
C LEU A 50 8.69 5.88 -13.42
N ASN A 51 9.64 6.31 -12.60
CA ASN A 51 10.28 7.63 -12.70
C ASN A 51 11.11 7.78 -13.98
N MET A 52 11.63 6.69 -14.53
CA MET A 52 12.27 6.67 -15.84
C MET A 52 11.27 6.71 -17.01
N GLY A 53 9.97 6.70 -16.73
CA GLY A 53 8.90 6.80 -17.72
C GLY A 53 8.38 5.46 -18.23
N ASP A 54 8.74 4.32 -17.61
CA ASP A 54 8.13 3.04 -17.93
C ASP A 54 6.70 3.00 -17.39
N SER A 55 5.79 2.44 -18.15
CA SER A 55 4.44 2.13 -17.68
C SER A 55 4.45 0.89 -16.79
N VAL A 56 3.42 0.74 -15.96
CA VAL A 56 3.24 -0.47 -15.13
C VAL A 56 3.17 -1.74 -16.00
N ALA A 57 2.64 -1.64 -17.22
CA ALA A 57 2.57 -2.77 -18.15
C ALA A 57 3.96 -3.20 -18.66
N GLU A 58 4.80 -2.24 -19.03
CA GLU A 58 6.18 -2.50 -19.47
C GLU A 58 7.02 -3.06 -18.33
N ILE A 59 6.86 -2.54 -17.11
CA ILE A 59 7.54 -3.08 -15.92
C ILE A 59 7.10 -4.53 -15.67
N ALA A 60 5.80 -4.83 -15.79
CA ALA A 60 5.29 -6.19 -15.62
C ALA A 60 5.89 -7.16 -16.64
N GLU A 61 5.97 -6.76 -17.90
CA GLU A 61 6.57 -7.56 -18.97
C GLU A 61 8.06 -7.83 -18.72
N LYS A 62 8.82 -6.78 -18.36
CA LYS A 62 10.27 -6.87 -18.12
C LYS A 62 10.62 -7.66 -16.85
N SER A 63 9.86 -7.47 -15.77
CA SER A 63 10.19 -8.02 -14.45
C SER A 63 9.56 -9.38 -14.15
N GLY A 64 8.53 -9.78 -14.92
CA GLY A 64 7.74 -10.98 -14.65
C GLY A 64 6.73 -10.87 -13.50
N PHE A 65 6.62 -9.70 -12.86
CA PHE A 65 5.60 -9.46 -11.84
C PHE A 65 4.26 -9.02 -12.44
N SER A 66 3.15 -9.37 -11.81
CA SER A 66 1.85 -8.88 -12.25
C SER A 66 1.72 -7.36 -12.04
N GLN A 67 0.97 -6.68 -12.92
CA GLN A 67 0.68 -5.24 -12.78
C GLN A 67 0.06 -4.91 -11.41
N THR A 68 -0.79 -5.79 -10.90
CA THR A 68 -1.41 -5.65 -9.58
C THR A 68 -0.36 -5.68 -8.47
N THR A 69 0.60 -6.60 -8.55
CA THR A 69 1.72 -6.71 -7.59
C THR A 69 2.57 -5.43 -7.60
N ILE A 70 2.90 -4.91 -8.79
CA ILE A 70 3.68 -3.69 -8.93
C ILE A 70 2.96 -2.50 -8.28
N ARG A 71 1.68 -2.28 -8.62
CA ARG A 71 0.88 -1.18 -8.05
C ARG A 71 0.77 -1.27 -6.53
N ARG A 72 0.56 -2.48 -5.99
CA ARG A 72 0.47 -2.70 -4.54
C ARG A 72 1.79 -2.40 -3.83
N ARG A 73 2.91 -2.90 -4.37
CA ARG A 73 4.22 -2.65 -3.77
C ARG A 73 4.62 -1.18 -3.82
N VAL A 74 4.39 -0.50 -4.94
CA VAL A 74 4.66 0.94 -5.05
C VAL A 74 3.88 1.74 -4.00
N LYS A 75 2.62 1.40 -3.73
CA LYS A 75 1.84 2.04 -2.67
C LYS A 75 2.41 1.87 -1.26
N LEU A 76 3.24 0.85 -1.03
CA LEU A 76 3.90 0.68 0.27
C LEU A 76 4.94 1.77 0.55
N LEU A 77 5.43 2.46 -0.48
CA LEU A 77 6.35 3.58 -0.32
C LEU A 77 5.69 4.83 0.28
N ASP A 78 4.36 4.91 0.27
CA ASP A 78 3.58 5.96 0.91
C ASP A 78 3.52 5.79 2.44
N LEU A 79 3.92 4.62 2.94
CA LEU A 79 3.91 4.29 4.36
C LEU A 79 5.17 4.82 5.06
N ASP A 80 5.06 5.01 6.38
CA ASP A 80 6.18 5.41 7.21
C ASP A 80 7.33 4.40 7.15
N ARG A 81 8.48 4.85 6.63
CA ARG A 81 9.66 4.00 6.42
C ARG A 81 10.18 3.36 7.72
N GLN A 82 10.15 4.10 8.83
CA GLN A 82 10.65 3.58 10.10
C GLN A 82 9.74 2.48 10.64
N LYS A 83 8.43 2.65 10.49
CA LYS A 83 7.45 1.62 10.85
C LYS A 83 7.59 0.38 9.97
N PHE A 84 7.81 0.57 8.67
CA PHE A 84 8.06 -0.51 7.74
C PHE A 84 9.30 -1.34 8.15
N GLN A 85 10.43 -0.70 8.42
CA GLN A 85 11.65 -1.36 8.89
C GLN A 85 11.44 -2.12 10.21
N LYS A 86 10.69 -1.56 11.14
CA LYS A 86 10.33 -2.25 12.40
C LYS A 86 9.47 -3.49 12.15
N ALA A 87 8.54 -3.42 11.20
CA ALA A 87 7.71 -4.55 10.81
C ALA A 87 8.57 -5.67 10.19
N GLU A 88 9.46 -5.33 9.26
CA GLU A 88 10.41 -6.30 8.67
C GLU A 88 11.29 -6.97 9.75
N ALA A 89 11.84 -6.19 10.68
CA ALA A 89 12.64 -6.73 11.79
C ALA A 89 11.85 -7.69 12.69
N ARG A 90 10.52 -7.58 12.75
CA ARG A 90 9.62 -8.49 13.46
C ARG A 90 9.17 -9.69 12.63
N GLY A 91 9.68 -9.84 11.41
CA GLY A 91 9.36 -10.94 10.51
C GLY A 91 8.05 -10.75 9.72
N ALA A 92 7.68 -9.51 9.43
CA ALA A 92 6.55 -9.21 8.55
C ALA A 92 6.65 -9.97 7.23
N THR A 93 5.57 -10.60 6.82
CA THR A 93 5.48 -11.36 5.57
C THR A 93 4.83 -10.51 4.46
N LEU A 94 5.03 -10.93 3.20
CA LEU A 94 4.33 -10.29 2.09
C LEU A 94 2.80 -10.29 2.28
N ASN A 95 2.26 -11.37 2.85
CA ASN A 95 0.82 -11.48 3.12
C ASN A 95 0.34 -10.43 4.13
N ASP A 96 1.13 -10.13 5.16
CA ASP A 96 0.78 -9.10 6.14
C ASP A 96 0.66 -7.72 5.47
N TYR A 97 1.57 -7.40 4.55
CA TYR A 97 1.48 -6.15 3.78
C TYR A 97 0.30 -6.13 2.80
N LEU A 98 -0.07 -7.29 2.22
CA LEU A 98 -1.25 -7.39 1.36
C LEU A 98 -2.55 -7.16 2.15
N GLU A 99 -2.58 -7.53 3.42
CA GLU A 99 -3.72 -7.27 4.29
C GLU A 99 -3.96 -5.76 4.50
N LEU A 100 -2.89 -4.92 4.46
CA LEU A 100 -3.01 -3.47 4.54
C LEU A 100 -3.78 -2.85 3.36
N ASP A 101 -3.87 -3.54 2.22
CA ASP A 101 -4.66 -3.07 1.07
C ASP A 101 -6.16 -3.01 1.35
N LYS A 102 -6.64 -3.65 2.42
CA LYS A 102 -8.03 -3.58 2.87
C LYS A 102 -8.38 -2.23 3.52
N LEU A 103 -7.36 -1.46 3.90
CA LEU A 103 -7.50 -0.13 4.47
C LEU A 103 -7.32 0.92 3.38
N ASP A 104 -8.17 1.95 3.37
CA ASP A 104 -8.10 3.02 2.36
C ASP A 104 -7.16 4.15 2.80
N SER A 105 -7.19 4.48 4.11
CA SER A 105 -6.45 5.60 4.68
C SER A 105 -4.98 5.25 4.92
N PRO A 106 -4.02 6.11 4.50
CA PRO A 106 -2.61 5.95 4.84
C PRO A 106 -2.35 5.94 6.34
N GLU A 107 -3.12 6.71 7.13
CA GLU A 107 -3.02 6.75 8.58
C GLU A 107 -3.36 5.39 9.20
N ASP A 108 -4.42 4.75 8.75
CA ASP A 108 -4.85 3.46 9.27
C ASP A 108 -3.91 2.34 8.81
N LYS A 109 -3.38 2.42 7.59
CA LYS A 109 -2.28 1.54 7.15
C LYS A 109 -1.07 1.66 8.05
N ASN A 110 -0.68 2.87 8.44
CA ASN A 110 0.44 3.10 9.34
C ASN A 110 0.16 2.60 10.77
N LYS A 111 -1.09 2.68 11.26
CA LYS A 111 -1.49 2.08 12.54
C LYS A 111 -1.40 0.54 12.49
N ALA A 112 -1.94 -0.06 11.44
CA ALA A 112 -1.87 -1.50 11.23
C ALA A 112 -0.42 -1.99 11.06
N LEU A 113 0.43 -1.21 10.36
CA LEU A 113 1.85 -1.49 10.16
C LEU A 113 2.63 -1.57 11.50
N ASP A 114 2.27 -0.72 12.47
CA ASP A 114 2.85 -0.79 13.82
C ASP A 114 2.57 -2.12 14.53
N ALA A 115 1.47 -2.79 14.19
CA ALA A 115 1.06 -4.06 14.78
C ALA A 115 1.58 -5.29 14.03
N ILE A 116 2.07 -5.17 12.79
CA ILE A 116 2.59 -6.29 11.99
C ILE A 116 3.72 -7.01 12.75
N GLY A 117 3.69 -8.35 12.70
CA GLY A 117 4.64 -9.20 13.42
C GLY A 117 4.35 -9.33 14.92
N THR A 118 3.21 -8.83 15.40
CA THR A 118 2.73 -9.01 16.77
C THR A 118 1.47 -9.88 16.81
N ALA A 119 1.16 -10.47 17.96
CA ALA A 119 -0.07 -11.25 18.17
C ALA A 119 -1.36 -10.42 17.97
N ASN A 120 -1.27 -9.10 18.05
CA ASN A 120 -2.40 -8.18 17.97
C ASN A 120 -2.72 -7.71 16.54
N PHE A 121 -1.90 -8.05 15.55
CA PHE A 121 -2.07 -7.55 14.16
C PHE A 121 -3.48 -7.79 13.62
N ASN A 122 -3.97 -9.03 13.69
CA ASN A 122 -5.30 -9.37 13.18
C ASN A 122 -6.44 -8.64 13.91
N SER A 123 -6.29 -8.38 15.19
CA SER A 123 -7.28 -7.64 15.99
C SER A 123 -7.30 -6.18 15.60
N VAL A 124 -6.13 -5.55 15.49
CA VAL A 124 -5.99 -4.15 15.07
C VAL A 124 -6.53 -3.96 13.64
N LEU A 125 -6.17 -4.85 12.73
CA LEU A 125 -6.64 -4.78 11.33
C LEU A 125 -8.16 -4.88 11.25
N LYS A 126 -8.78 -5.83 11.96
CA LYS A 126 -10.24 -5.98 12.00
C LYS A 126 -10.93 -4.73 12.57
N SER A 127 -10.40 -4.16 13.65
CA SER A 127 -10.94 -2.93 14.24
C SER A 127 -10.93 -1.78 13.23
N LEU A 128 -9.80 -1.56 12.56
CA LEU A 128 -9.65 -0.49 11.56
C LEU A 128 -10.58 -0.70 10.35
N ILE A 129 -10.73 -1.93 9.86
CA ILE A 129 -11.68 -2.24 8.78
C ILE A 129 -13.11 -1.94 9.22
N SER A 130 -13.50 -2.36 10.43
CA SER A 130 -14.85 -2.10 10.95
C SER A 130 -15.10 -0.60 11.13
N GLU A 131 -14.12 0.16 11.62
CA GLU A 131 -14.20 1.62 11.74
C GLU A 131 -14.38 2.28 10.36
N GLN A 132 -13.61 1.84 9.36
CA GLN A 132 -13.72 2.32 7.99
C GLN A 132 -15.10 2.05 7.39
N GLU A 133 -15.66 0.85 7.60
CA GLU A 133 -17.01 0.49 7.14
C GLU A 133 -18.10 1.35 7.81
N ILE A 134 -17.96 1.60 9.11
CA ILE A 134 -18.87 2.48 9.85
C ILE A 134 -18.81 3.91 9.29
N GLN A 135 -17.60 4.43 9.06
CA GLN A 135 -17.43 5.77 8.50
C GLN A 135 -18.02 5.90 7.09
N LYS A 136 -17.84 4.87 6.24
CA LYS A 136 -18.47 4.86 4.91
C LYS A 136 -20.01 4.88 5.00
N LYS A 137 -20.59 4.06 5.86
CA LYS A 137 -22.05 4.05 6.08
C LYS A 137 -22.55 5.37 6.64
N LEU A 138 -21.83 5.97 7.59
CA LEU A 138 -22.18 7.28 8.12
C LEU A 138 -22.15 8.36 7.04
N ALA A 139 -21.13 8.35 6.16
CA ALA A 139 -21.05 9.29 5.05
C ALA A 139 -22.22 9.12 4.07
N GLU A 140 -22.56 7.89 3.70
CA GLU A 140 -23.73 7.59 2.86
C GLU A 140 -25.03 8.07 3.52
N TRP A 141 -25.20 7.82 4.81
CA TRP A 141 -26.40 8.23 5.52
C TRP A 141 -26.48 9.76 5.70
N THR A 142 -25.34 10.42 5.89
CA THR A 142 -25.28 11.87 5.93
C THR A 142 -25.68 12.47 4.58
N GLU A 143 -25.19 11.93 3.47
CA GLU A 143 -25.58 12.38 2.13
C GLU A 143 -27.08 12.18 1.86
N ILE A 144 -27.65 11.07 2.33
CA ILE A 144 -29.11 10.83 2.25
C ILE A 144 -29.85 11.82 3.14
N ALA A 145 -29.41 12.02 4.37
CA ALA A 145 -30.02 12.94 5.31
C ALA A 145 -30.03 14.39 4.78
N ASP A 146 -28.90 14.83 4.19
CA ASP A 146 -28.78 16.18 3.61
C ASP A 146 -29.75 16.42 2.43
N LYS A 147 -30.13 15.35 1.73
CA LYS A 147 -31.12 15.44 0.63
C LYS A 147 -32.57 15.54 1.12
N PHE A 148 -32.87 14.99 2.29
CA PHE A 148 -34.23 14.81 2.77
C PHE A 148 -34.53 15.51 4.10
N ALA A 149 -33.50 15.88 4.86
CA ALA A 149 -33.68 16.54 6.16
C ALA A 149 -33.46 18.05 6.04
N TYR A 150 -34.43 18.83 6.53
CA TYR A 150 -34.21 20.25 6.78
C TYR A 150 -33.19 20.39 7.90
N GLN A 151 -32.11 21.12 7.64
CA GLN A 151 -31.18 21.50 8.68
C GLN A 151 -31.86 22.36 9.70
N ILE A 152 -32.17 21.82 10.88
CA ILE A 152 -32.71 22.57 11.98
C ILE A 152 -31.55 23.27 12.66
N GLU A 153 -31.34 24.55 12.41
CA GLU A 153 -30.47 25.38 13.24
C GLU A 153 -31.03 25.43 14.67
N ARG A 154 -30.31 24.79 15.58
CA ARG A 154 -30.65 24.81 17.00
C ARG A 154 -30.06 26.03 17.67
N SER A 155 -30.91 26.94 18.05
CA SER A 155 -30.64 27.84 19.16
C SER A 155 -31.18 27.19 20.45
N GLY A 156 -30.28 26.72 21.33
CA GLY A 156 -30.68 26.22 22.65
C GLY A 156 -30.14 24.83 23.00
N GLU A 157 -29.69 24.70 24.22
CA GLU A 157 -29.10 23.52 24.84
C GLU A 157 -29.91 22.25 24.60
N PHE A 158 -29.28 21.22 24.03
CA PHE A 158 -29.86 19.90 23.90
C PHE A 158 -29.01 18.88 24.69
N ASN A 159 -29.57 18.40 25.80
CA ASN A 159 -29.01 17.24 26.54
C ASN A 159 -29.29 15.95 25.78
N GLY A 160 -28.24 15.42 25.18
CA GLY A 160 -27.96 14.03 24.90
C GLY A 160 -29.11 13.07 24.61
N THR A 161 -29.60 13.04 23.37
CA THR A 161 -30.14 11.87 22.66
C THR A 161 -30.55 12.28 21.25
N THR A 162 -29.60 12.37 20.34
CA THR A 162 -29.87 13.04 19.04
C THR A 162 -30.14 12.05 17.89
N VAL A 163 -30.09 10.75 18.11
CA VAL A 163 -30.23 9.77 17.03
C VAL A 163 -31.69 9.41 16.70
N ASN A 164 -32.63 9.60 17.62
CA ASN A 164 -34.00 9.15 17.42
C ASN A 164 -34.98 10.19 16.79
N MET A 165 -34.57 11.43 16.52
CA MET A 165 -35.50 12.45 15.99
C MET A 165 -35.47 12.68 14.48
N VAL A 166 -34.50 12.09 13.76
CA VAL A 166 -34.44 12.25 12.30
C VAL A 166 -35.46 11.38 11.57
N TYR A 167 -36.01 10.36 12.23
CA TYR A 167 -36.93 9.40 11.61
C TYR A 167 -38.41 9.83 11.56
N HIS A 168 -38.80 10.88 12.23
CA HIS A 168 -40.22 11.27 12.29
C HIS A 168 -40.66 12.46 11.43
N ALA A 169 -39.73 13.10 10.71
CA ALA A 169 -40.08 14.29 9.92
C ALA A 169 -40.44 13.99 8.44
N GLY A 170 -40.48 12.76 8.02
CA GLY A 170 -40.58 12.35 6.60
C GLY A 170 -41.89 11.69 6.17
N TYR A 171 -42.97 11.72 7.00
CA TYR A 171 -44.27 11.20 6.57
C TYR A 171 -45.39 12.17 6.99
N SER A 172 -45.75 13.04 6.10
CA SER A 172 -47.10 13.63 5.99
C SER A 172 -47.39 13.94 4.54
#